data_d5612cfca31a21f0c74ecdb35194b897
#
_entry.id   d5612cfca31a21f0c74ecdb35194b897
#
_cell.length_a   1.000
_cell.length_b   1.000
_cell.length_c   1.000
_cell.angle_alpha   90.00
_cell.angle_beta   90.00
_cell.angle_gamma   90.00
#
_symmetry.space_group_name_H-M   'P 1'
#
loop_
_entity.id
_entity.type
_entity.pdbx_description
1 polymer ?
#
loop_
_entity_poly.entity_id
_entity_poly.type
_entity_poly.pdbx_seq_one_letter_code
_entity_poly.pdbx_strand_id
1 'polypeptide(L)'
;MKYLLITLLATLLIHSRELTPIATLKASGIVSDIVEDKGYLYVATDSGVVDVIDLTTQKITKQIHFDPIVRSDDLITQTRIHSIDRFGGKTLMVTSAANAYRHVWVEQNGTLTKVIDAKKHKMPKCAFFDKEGKIVLGTFGSDIMRYDTAESFSLYERHISESTMGGMALNKKREKMAISDESGRVQLIEINSSKVVQEFDSQHVDNIYRVAYRGNIIITAGQDRRVGVYIGKERAYHIKSDFLVYSVALSPSGEKALYSSGTEHHLQLFNPATGMKGDKLVGHQATPNKILFITEKAIISAGDEETVYFWMLP
;
A
#
# COMPACT_ATOMS: atom_id res chain seq x y z
N MET A 1 56.07 -35.04 -9.96
CA MET A 1 55.62 -33.85 -9.21
C MET A 1 54.21 -33.51 -9.66
N LYS A 2 53.18 -33.82 -8.82
CA LYS A 2 51.80 -33.48 -9.08
C LYS A 2 51.51 -32.19 -8.31
N TYR A 3 51.23 -31.10 -9.02
CA TYR A 3 50.78 -29.85 -8.40
C TYR A 3 49.31 -29.96 -8.02
N LEU A 4 49.03 -29.91 -6.72
CA LEU A 4 47.66 -29.85 -6.18
C LEU A 4 47.22 -28.40 -6.25
N LEU A 5 46.30 -28.06 -7.15
CA LEU A 5 45.69 -26.73 -7.23
C LEU A 5 44.57 -26.67 -6.18
N ILE A 6 44.81 -26.01 -5.07
CA ILE A 6 43.81 -25.73 -4.05
C ILE A 6 43.06 -24.46 -4.50
N THR A 7 41.87 -24.64 -5.03
CA THR A 7 40.95 -23.52 -5.30
C THR A 7 40.29 -23.09 -4.00
N LEU A 8 40.72 -21.95 -3.47
CA LEU A 8 40.10 -21.35 -2.29
C LEU A 8 38.75 -20.73 -2.71
N LEU A 9 37.64 -21.43 -2.43
CA LEU A 9 36.30 -20.93 -2.63
C LEU A 9 36.00 -19.96 -1.46
N ALA A 10 36.22 -18.67 -1.69
CA ALA A 10 35.78 -17.63 -0.73
C ALA A 10 34.26 -17.55 -0.77
N THR A 11 33.58 -18.23 0.14
CA THR A 11 32.15 -18.01 0.43
C THR A 11 32.02 -16.64 1.07
N LEU A 12 31.64 -15.64 0.28
CA LEU A 12 31.14 -14.36 0.80
C LEU A 12 29.85 -14.67 1.59
N LEU A 13 29.96 -14.79 2.89
CA LEU A 13 28.84 -14.76 3.81
C LEU A 13 28.24 -13.34 3.72
N ILE A 14 27.22 -13.18 2.89
CA ILE A 14 26.39 -11.96 2.88
C ILE A 14 25.65 -11.95 4.22
N HIS A 15 26.23 -11.31 5.23
CA HIS A 15 25.53 -11.04 6.46
C HIS A 15 24.47 -9.96 6.20
N SER A 16 23.22 -10.31 6.34
CA SER A 16 22.12 -9.37 6.43
C SER A 16 22.36 -8.42 7.62
N ARG A 17 22.47 -7.12 7.35
CA ARG A 17 22.65 -6.12 8.40
C ARG A 17 21.29 -5.75 8.97
N GLU A 18 21.27 -5.35 10.23
CA GLU A 18 20.13 -4.68 10.83
C GLU A 18 20.31 -3.18 10.72
N LEU A 19 19.32 -2.51 10.15
CA LEU A 19 19.28 -1.07 9.98
C LEU A 19 18.21 -0.50 10.91
N THR A 20 18.59 0.55 11.66
CA THR A 20 17.65 1.30 12.51
C THR A 20 17.12 2.53 11.75
N PRO A 21 15.95 3.07 12.14
CA PRO A 21 15.44 4.28 11.52
C PRO A 21 16.38 5.45 11.75
N ILE A 22 16.56 6.29 10.72
CA ILE A 22 17.34 7.54 10.82
C ILE A 22 16.57 8.65 11.52
N ALA A 23 15.25 8.57 11.52
CA ALA A 23 14.36 9.48 12.22
C ALA A 23 12.99 8.82 12.43
N THR A 24 12.23 9.34 13.39
CA THR A 24 10.83 9.00 13.63
C THR A 24 10.01 10.26 13.82
N LEU A 25 8.71 10.19 13.49
CA LEU A 25 7.78 11.27 13.72
C LEU A 25 6.46 10.70 14.27
N LYS A 26 5.91 11.33 15.29
CA LYS A 26 4.61 10.97 15.85
C LYS A 26 3.49 11.61 15.03
N ALA A 27 2.60 10.81 14.47
CA ALA A 27 1.39 11.23 13.79
C ALA A 27 0.26 11.54 14.79
N SER A 28 -0.82 12.14 14.29
CA SER A 28 -1.99 12.53 15.11
C SER A 28 -2.86 11.35 15.57
N GLY A 29 -2.57 10.15 15.14
CA GLY A 29 -3.26 8.90 15.50
C GLY A 29 -2.58 7.69 14.87
N ILE A 30 -3.16 6.49 15.07
CA ILE A 30 -2.67 5.26 14.47
C ILE A 30 -2.72 5.38 12.93
N VAL A 31 -1.59 5.11 12.30
CA VAL A 31 -1.45 5.29 10.84
C VAL A 31 -2.19 4.20 10.08
N SER A 32 -3.10 4.60 9.24
CA SER A 32 -3.89 3.69 8.40
C SER A 32 -3.44 3.63 6.95
N ASP A 33 -2.93 4.75 6.38
CA ASP A 33 -2.40 4.83 5.02
C ASP A 33 -1.43 6.00 4.84
N ILE A 34 -0.53 5.90 3.87
CA ILE A 34 0.44 6.95 3.54
C ILE A 34 0.60 7.10 2.04
N VAL A 35 0.82 8.32 1.58
CA VAL A 35 1.18 8.64 0.19
C VAL A 35 2.13 9.82 0.14
N GLU A 36 3.10 9.80 -0.79
CA GLU A 36 4.01 10.92 -1.04
C GLU A 36 3.62 11.62 -2.33
N ASP A 37 3.69 12.95 -2.33
CA ASP A 37 3.56 13.79 -3.52
C ASP A 37 4.43 15.03 -3.38
N LYS A 38 5.39 15.21 -4.30
CA LYS A 38 6.25 16.42 -4.42
C LYS A 38 6.97 16.82 -3.14
N GLY A 39 7.52 15.84 -2.41
CA GLY A 39 8.29 16.08 -1.20
C GLY A 39 7.44 16.23 0.06
N TYR A 40 6.14 16.01 -0.02
CA TYR A 40 5.23 15.96 1.12
C TYR A 40 4.68 14.55 1.33
N LEU A 41 4.75 14.09 2.57
CA LEU A 41 4.10 12.85 3.00
C LEU A 41 2.72 13.18 3.60
N TYR A 42 1.71 12.52 3.10
CA TYR A 42 0.34 12.59 3.63
C TYR A 42 0.09 11.32 4.44
N VAL A 43 -0.18 11.49 5.72
CA VAL A 43 -0.37 10.40 6.69
C VAL A 43 -1.82 10.37 7.12
N ALA A 44 -2.57 9.39 6.66
CA ALA A 44 -3.95 9.16 7.06
C ALA A 44 -3.98 8.40 8.39
N THR A 45 -4.83 8.83 9.33
CA THR A 45 -4.92 8.25 10.66
C THR A 45 -6.34 7.78 11.01
N ASP A 46 -6.47 7.06 12.09
CA ASP A 46 -7.74 6.64 12.66
C ASP A 46 -8.40 7.71 13.54
N SER A 47 -7.69 8.80 13.84
CA SER A 47 -8.17 9.93 14.67
C SER A 47 -8.96 11.00 13.91
N GLY A 48 -9.21 10.81 12.60
CA GLY A 48 -9.89 11.79 11.75
C GLY A 48 -8.97 12.88 11.20
N VAL A 49 -7.67 12.67 11.24
CA VAL A 49 -6.67 13.64 10.80
C VAL A 49 -5.80 13.05 9.70
N VAL A 50 -5.55 13.84 8.66
CA VAL A 50 -4.43 13.62 7.74
C VAL A 50 -3.34 14.61 8.08
N ASP A 51 -2.19 14.13 8.52
CA ASP A 51 -0.99 14.94 8.71
C ASP A 51 -0.26 15.11 7.38
N VAL A 52 0.14 16.35 7.04
CA VAL A 52 0.97 16.67 5.89
C VAL A 52 2.36 17.03 6.38
N ILE A 53 3.31 16.17 6.10
CA ILE A 53 4.68 16.27 6.59
C ILE A 53 5.58 16.72 5.43
N ASP A 54 6.32 17.79 5.62
CA ASP A 54 7.41 18.19 4.72
C ASP A 54 8.59 17.24 4.92
N LEU A 55 8.98 16.51 3.88
CA LEU A 55 10.05 15.51 3.96
C LEU A 55 11.45 16.08 4.14
N THR A 56 11.66 17.37 3.81
CA THR A 56 12.94 18.05 3.99
C THR A 56 13.15 18.43 5.44
N THR A 57 12.10 18.96 6.08
CA THR A 57 12.16 19.44 7.47
C THR A 57 11.72 18.38 8.47
N GLN A 58 11.07 17.32 8.01
CA GLN A 58 10.43 16.27 8.81
C GLN A 58 9.45 16.83 9.85
N LYS A 59 8.67 17.86 9.46
CA LYS A 59 7.68 18.51 10.33
C LYS A 59 6.29 18.46 9.71
N ILE A 60 5.27 18.34 10.54
CA ILE A 60 3.89 18.53 10.12
C ILE A 60 3.70 20.01 9.77
N THR A 61 3.30 20.29 8.55
CA THR A 61 3.12 21.64 8.02
C THR A 61 1.66 22.02 7.83
N LYS A 62 0.79 21.02 7.66
CA LYS A 62 -0.66 21.17 7.45
C LYS A 62 -1.37 19.94 7.99
N GLN A 63 -2.64 20.10 8.35
CA GLN A 63 -3.54 19.00 8.69
C GLN A 63 -4.86 19.14 7.95
N ILE A 64 -5.48 18.00 7.58
CA ILE A 64 -6.85 17.94 7.08
C ILE A 64 -7.66 17.20 8.14
N HIS A 65 -8.74 17.85 8.61
CA HIS A 65 -9.55 17.33 9.70
C HIS A 65 -10.91 16.86 9.22
N PHE A 66 -11.39 15.78 9.81
CA PHE A 66 -12.74 15.26 9.66
C PHE A 66 -13.46 15.29 11.00
N ASP A 67 -14.72 15.73 10.99
CA ASP A 67 -15.55 15.72 12.19
C ASP A 67 -15.76 14.29 12.69
N PRO A 68 -15.87 14.10 14.02
CA PRO A 68 -16.26 12.83 14.61
C PRO A 68 -17.63 12.35 14.11
N ILE A 69 -17.81 11.04 14.07
CA ILE A 69 -19.05 10.40 13.66
C ILE A 69 -19.97 10.28 14.88
N VAL A 70 -21.12 10.91 14.83
CA VAL A 70 -22.22 10.73 15.80
C VAL A 70 -23.05 9.53 15.32
N ARG A 71 -23.02 8.43 16.08
CA ARG A 71 -23.78 7.20 15.79
C ARG A 71 -25.11 7.13 16.54
N SER A 72 -25.14 7.69 17.75
CA SER A 72 -26.30 7.90 18.61
C SER A 72 -25.97 9.01 19.60
N ASP A 73 -26.95 9.43 20.40
CA ASP A 73 -26.79 10.54 21.36
C ASP A 73 -25.59 10.34 22.32
N ASP A 74 -25.29 9.08 22.64
CA ASP A 74 -24.22 8.70 23.58
C ASP A 74 -22.97 8.09 22.91
N LEU A 75 -22.97 7.92 21.58
CA LEU A 75 -21.86 7.25 20.87
C LEU A 75 -21.26 8.13 19.79
N ILE A 76 -20.16 8.78 20.15
CA ILE A 76 -19.32 9.55 19.23
C ILE A 76 -18.02 8.75 18.99
N THR A 77 -17.65 8.54 17.73
CA THR A 77 -16.42 7.86 17.32
C THR A 77 -15.61 8.72 16.38
N GLN A 78 -14.29 8.61 16.43
CA GLN A 78 -13.43 9.31 15.46
C GLN A 78 -13.66 8.80 14.03
N THR A 79 -13.55 9.69 13.07
CA THR A 79 -13.65 9.35 11.65
C THR A 79 -12.33 8.70 11.19
N ARG A 80 -12.31 7.38 11.05
CA ARG A 80 -11.13 6.70 10.52
C ARG A 80 -10.98 6.98 9.03
N ILE A 81 -9.75 7.34 8.60
CA ILE A 81 -9.38 7.46 7.19
C ILE A 81 -8.75 6.14 6.77
N HIS A 82 -9.32 5.44 5.79
CA HIS A 82 -8.93 4.07 5.42
C HIS A 82 -7.96 4.00 4.25
N SER A 83 -8.01 4.99 3.36
CA SER A 83 -7.17 5.05 2.16
C SER A 83 -6.94 6.49 1.78
N ILE A 84 -5.74 6.79 1.29
CA ILE A 84 -5.36 8.10 0.79
C ILE A 84 -4.61 7.96 -0.52
N ASP A 85 -4.86 8.87 -1.48
CA ASP A 85 -4.11 9.00 -2.72
C ASP A 85 -3.92 10.47 -3.10
N ARG A 86 -2.90 10.75 -3.89
CA ARG A 86 -2.57 12.09 -4.39
C ARG A 86 -2.34 12.08 -5.89
N PHE A 87 -2.98 13.02 -6.58
CA PHE A 87 -2.76 13.23 -8.00
C PHE A 87 -3.23 14.61 -8.45
N GLY A 88 -2.46 15.28 -9.28
CA GLY A 88 -2.83 16.59 -9.86
C GLY A 88 -3.12 17.68 -8.83
N GLY A 89 -2.46 17.66 -7.67
CA GLY A 89 -2.69 18.62 -6.58
C GLY A 89 -3.94 18.33 -5.72
N LYS A 90 -4.64 17.21 -5.98
CA LYS A 90 -5.82 16.77 -5.22
C LYS A 90 -5.45 15.65 -4.24
N THR A 91 -6.10 15.63 -3.08
CA THR A 91 -6.03 14.53 -2.11
C THR A 91 -7.35 13.75 -2.15
N LEU A 92 -7.29 12.46 -2.39
CA LEU A 92 -8.42 11.54 -2.34
C LEU A 92 -8.39 10.76 -1.03
N MET A 93 -9.51 10.66 -0.34
CA MET A 93 -9.60 9.97 0.95
C MET A 93 -10.87 9.13 1.02
N VAL A 94 -10.75 7.95 1.62
CA VAL A 94 -11.89 7.08 1.96
C VAL A 94 -12.02 7.09 3.48
N THR A 95 -13.21 7.47 3.99
CA THR A 95 -13.44 7.58 5.43
C THR A 95 -14.60 6.72 5.90
N SER A 96 -14.61 6.40 7.20
CA SER A 96 -15.78 5.82 7.87
C SER A 96 -16.99 6.75 7.80
N ALA A 97 -18.20 6.18 7.94
CA ALA A 97 -19.46 6.89 8.07
C ALA A 97 -20.32 6.27 9.18
N ALA A 98 -21.36 6.98 9.61
CA ALA A 98 -22.22 6.58 10.73
C ALA A 98 -22.98 5.27 10.47
N ASN A 99 -23.34 4.99 9.23
CA ASN A 99 -24.14 3.82 8.80
C ASN A 99 -23.29 2.60 8.44
N ALA A 100 -22.04 2.50 8.91
CA ALA A 100 -21.04 1.48 8.58
C ALA A 100 -20.58 1.43 7.12
N TYR A 101 -21.15 2.23 6.23
CA TYR A 101 -20.61 2.44 4.89
C TYR A 101 -19.46 3.45 4.91
N ARG A 102 -19.00 3.89 3.73
CA ARG A 102 -17.86 4.77 3.62
C ARG A 102 -18.14 5.97 2.73
N HIS A 103 -17.56 7.11 3.08
CA HIS A 103 -17.51 8.28 2.24
C HIS A 103 -16.23 8.30 1.41
N VAL A 104 -16.29 8.90 0.23
CA VAL A 104 -15.12 9.26 -0.56
C VAL A 104 -15.07 10.79 -0.67
N TRP A 105 -13.92 11.36 -0.38
CA TRP A 105 -13.68 12.80 -0.34
C TRP A 105 -12.54 13.18 -1.25
N VAL A 106 -12.62 14.38 -1.80
CA VAL A 106 -11.54 15.06 -2.50
C VAL A 106 -11.25 16.39 -1.81
N GLU A 107 -10.00 16.60 -1.41
CA GLU A 107 -9.50 17.91 -0.98
C GLU A 107 -8.71 18.54 -2.11
N GLN A 108 -8.99 19.80 -2.40
CA GLN A 108 -8.26 20.62 -3.35
C GLN A 108 -8.21 22.07 -2.85
N ASN A 109 -7.02 22.64 -2.74
CA ASN A 109 -6.80 24.05 -2.33
C ASN A 109 -7.49 24.42 -1.00
N GLY A 110 -7.52 23.50 -0.05
CA GLY A 110 -8.16 23.70 1.26
C GLY A 110 -9.67 23.43 1.29
N THR A 111 -10.29 23.16 0.15
CA THR A 111 -11.71 22.81 0.07
C THR A 111 -11.87 21.28 0.09
N LEU A 112 -12.64 20.78 1.06
CA LEU A 112 -12.96 19.37 1.24
C LEU A 112 -14.37 19.09 0.67
N THR A 113 -14.45 18.27 -0.37
CA THR A 113 -15.70 17.92 -1.06
C THR A 113 -16.00 16.44 -0.93
N LYS A 114 -17.19 16.07 -0.46
CA LYS A 114 -17.68 14.71 -0.44
C LYS A 114 -18.19 14.34 -1.84
N VAL A 115 -17.45 13.46 -2.54
CA VAL A 115 -17.76 13.07 -3.93
C VAL A 115 -18.59 11.79 -4.02
N ILE A 116 -18.48 10.89 -3.03
CA ILE A 116 -19.35 9.73 -2.89
C ILE A 116 -19.83 9.67 -1.45
N ASP A 117 -21.12 9.80 -1.26
CA ASP A 117 -21.78 9.72 0.06
C ASP A 117 -22.04 8.25 0.43
N ALA A 118 -21.88 7.92 1.72
CA ALA A 118 -22.19 6.62 2.28
C ALA A 118 -23.67 6.19 2.10
N LYS A 119 -24.57 7.14 1.82
CA LYS A 119 -25.96 6.86 1.42
C LYS A 119 -26.07 6.07 0.11
N LYS A 120 -25.02 6.04 -0.71
CA LYS A 120 -24.94 5.17 -1.89
C LYS A 120 -24.65 3.69 -1.54
N HIS A 121 -24.53 3.36 -0.26
CA HIS A 121 -24.32 2.02 0.27
C HIS A 121 -23.07 1.32 -0.33
N LYS A 122 -22.02 2.10 -0.63
CA LYS A 122 -20.75 1.55 -1.09
C LYS A 122 -19.78 1.35 0.08
N MET A 123 -19.01 0.27 -0.03
CA MET A 123 -17.97 -0.11 0.94
C MET A 123 -16.58 -0.08 0.28
N PRO A 124 -16.10 1.10 -0.18
CA PRO A 124 -14.78 1.17 -0.79
C PRO A 124 -13.70 0.78 0.22
N LYS A 125 -12.86 -0.19 -0.13
CA LYS A 125 -11.69 -0.60 0.63
C LYS A 125 -10.54 0.38 0.41
N CYS A 126 -10.35 0.79 -0.84
CA CYS A 126 -9.36 1.78 -1.27
C CYS A 126 -9.86 2.55 -2.50
N ALA A 127 -9.26 3.71 -2.74
CA ALA A 127 -9.54 4.53 -3.90
C ALA A 127 -8.27 5.24 -4.38
N PHE A 128 -8.15 5.42 -5.69
CA PHE A 128 -7.02 6.08 -6.34
C PHE A 128 -7.53 6.98 -7.47
N PHE A 129 -6.79 8.01 -7.82
CA PHE A 129 -6.99 8.70 -9.08
C PHE A 129 -6.37 7.91 -10.24
N ASP A 130 -7.03 7.84 -11.37
CA ASP A 130 -6.42 7.37 -12.62
C ASP A 130 -5.61 8.49 -13.31
N LYS A 131 -5.07 8.19 -14.49
CA LYS A 131 -4.28 9.16 -15.27
C LYS A 131 -5.07 10.38 -15.74
N GLU A 132 -6.40 10.29 -15.81
CA GLU A 132 -7.31 11.37 -16.21
C GLU A 132 -7.84 12.16 -15.00
N GLY A 133 -7.44 11.77 -13.78
CA GLY A 133 -7.92 12.37 -12.54
C GLY A 133 -9.32 11.91 -12.13
N LYS A 134 -9.84 10.83 -12.74
CA LYS A 134 -11.07 10.16 -12.32
C LYS A 134 -10.77 9.20 -11.18
N ILE A 135 -11.77 8.90 -10.36
CA ILE A 135 -11.60 8.02 -9.21
C ILE A 135 -11.80 6.57 -9.63
N VAL A 136 -10.83 5.72 -9.30
CA VAL A 136 -10.95 4.26 -9.37
C VAL A 136 -10.99 3.74 -7.96
N LEU A 137 -12.02 3.00 -7.59
CA LEU A 137 -12.15 2.40 -6.27
C LEU A 137 -12.42 0.91 -6.35
N GLY A 138 -11.98 0.20 -5.32
CA GLY A 138 -12.29 -1.19 -5.08
C GLY A 138 -13.06 -1.35 -3.78
N THR A 139 -14.13 -2.15 -3.79
CA THR A 139 -14.97 -2.43 -2.63
C THR A 139 -14.54 -3.73 -1.93
N PHE A 140 -14.98 -3.92 -0.69
CA PHE A 140 -14.79 -5.21 -0.01
C PHE A 140 -15.45 -6.37 -0.76
N GLY A 141 -16.61 -6.14 -1.39
CA GLY A 141 -17.31 -7.14 -2.20
C GLY A 141 -16.68 -7.38 -3.58
N SER A 142 -15.44 -6.94 -3.79
CA SER A 142 -14.70 -7.11 -5.06
C SER A 142 -15.39 -6.49 -6.28
N ASP A 143 -16.13 -5.40 -6.07
CA ASP A 143 -16.53 -4.54 -7.16
C ASP A 143 -15.45 -3.48 -7.42
N ILE A 144 -15.18 -3.22 -8.68
CA ILE A 144 -14.38 -2.08 -9.14
C ILE A 144 -15.30 -1.05 -9.78
N MET A 145 -15.05 0.22 -9.46
CA MET A 145 -15.80 1.34 -10.03
C MET A 145 -14.84 2.41 -10.52
N ARG A 146 -15.12 2.98 -11.68
CA ARG A 146 -14.48 4.20 -12.17
C ARG A 146 -15.51 5.31 -12.17
N TYR A 147 -15.24 6.37 -11.43
CA TYR A 147 -16.19 7.45 -11.15
C TYR A 147 -15.67 8.78 -11.66
N ASP A 148 -16.51 9.48 -12.42
CA ASP A 148 -16.26 10.85 -12.89
C ASP A 148 -16.83 11.85 -11.89
N THR A 149 -15.97 12.64 -11.25
CA THR A 149 -16.39 13.63 -10.25
C THR A 149 -17.01 14.87 -10.87
N ALA A 150 -16.67 15.20 -12.12
CA ALA A 150 -17.24 16.36 -12.83
C ALA A 150 -18.70 16.12 -13.21
N GLU A 151 -18.98 14.94 -13.72
CA GLU A 151 -20.32 14.52 -14.16
C GLU A 151 -21.11 13.80 -13.05
N SER A 152 -20.46 13.49 -11.91
CA SER A 152 -21.05 12.82 -10.76
C SER A 152 -21.68 11.45 -11.04
N PHE A 153 -21.10 10.67 -11.97
CA PHE A 153 -21.58 9.33 -12.30
C PHE A 153 -20.47 8.29 -12.45
N SER A 154 -20.84 7.01 -12.38
CA SER A 154 -19.94 5.88 -12.62
C SER A 154 -19.82 5.59 -14.11
N LEU A 155 -18.58 5.63 -14.63
CA LEU A 155 -18.28 5.24 -16.01
C LEU A 155 -18.44 3.74 -16.21
N TYR A 156 -18.08 2.97 -15.19
CA TYR A 156 -18.40 1.56 -15.04
C TYR A 156 -18.45 1.15 -13.57
N GLU A 157 -19.16 0.08 -13.32
CA GLU A 157 -19.10 -0.70 -12.09
C GLU A 157 -19.08 -2.18 -12.47
N ARG A 158 -18.13 -2.94 -11.96
CA ARG A 158 -17.95 -4.34 -12.35
C ARG A 158 -17.53 -5.19 -11.17
N HIS A 159 -18.24 -6.29 -10.97
CA HIS A 159 -17.86 -7.36 -10.05
C HIS A 159 -16.75 -8.22 -10.67
N ILE A 160 -15.68 -8.49 -9.93
CA ILE A 160 -14.47 -9.14 -10.45
C ILE A 160 -14.09 -10.43 -9.71
N SER A 161 -14.64 -10.68 -8.53
CA SER A 161 -14.38 -11.89 -7.74
C SER A 161 -15.48 -12.13 -6.72
N GLU A 162 -15.80 -13.41 -6.49
CA GLU A 162 -16.69 -13.83 -5.40
C GLU A 162 -16.01 -13.78 -4.02
N SER A 163 -14.68 -13.65 -4.00
CA SER A 163 -13.89 -13.52 -2.77
C SER A 163 -13.70 -12.06 -2.41
N THR A 164 -13.57 -11.75 -1.12
CA THR A 164 -13.33 -10.41 -0.60
C THR A 164 -12.04 -9.83 -1.18
N MET A 165 -12.07 -8.57 -1.60
CA MET A 165 -10.88 -7.87 -2.09
C MET A 165 -9.80 -7.77 -1.00
N GLY A 166 -8.60 -8.21 -1.30
CA GLY A 166 -7.44 -8.09 -0.43
C GLY A 166 -6.75 -6.73 -0.53
N GLY A 167 -6.26 -6.39 -1.72
CA GLY A 167 -5.57 -5.14 -1.98
C GLY A 167 -5.66 -4.70 -3.44
N MET A 168 -5.35 -3.42 -3.68
CA MET A 168 -5.29 -2.82 -5.02
C MET A 168 -4.09 -1.87 -5.10
N ALA A 169 -3.36 -1.91 -6.21
CA ALA A 169 -2.27 -0.99 -6.51
C ALA A 169 -2.30 -0.59 -7.99
N LEU A 170 -1.99 0.67 -8.28
CA LEU A 170 -1.87 1.15 -9.65
C LEU A 170 -0.42 1.09 -10.14
N ASN A 171 -0.25 0.91 -11.46
CA ASN A 171 1.05 1.14 -12.08
C ASN A 171 1.39 2.65 -12.06
N LYS A 172 2.67 2.99 -12.28
CA LYS A 172 3.15 4.38 -12.27
C LYS A 172 2.40 5.30 -13.25
N LYS A 173 1.95 4.77 -14.38
CA LYS A 173 1.18 5.52 -15.40
C LYS A 173 -0.31 5.67 -15.05
N ARG A 174 -0.78 5.03 -13.99
CA ARG A 174 -2.20 5.03 -13.55
C ARG A 174 -3.18 4.57 -14.67
N GLU A 175 -2.75 3.59 -15.46
CA GLU A 175 -3.51 3.00 -16.58
C GLU A 175 -3.95 1.57 -16.29
N LYS A 176 -3.24 0.90 -15.37
CA LYS A 176 -3.50 -0.48 -14.96
C LYS A 176 -3.52 -0.59 -13.45
N MET A 177 -4.33 -1.49 -12.94
CA MET A 177 -4.41 -1.84 -11.52
C MET A 177 -4.18 -3.34 -11.35
N ALA A 178 -3.40 -3.69 -10.33
CA ALA A 178 -3.28 -5.04 -9.82
C ALA A 178 -4.19 -5.16 -8.61
N ILE A 179 -5.04 -6.19 -8.58
CA ILE A 179 -6.00 -6.44 -7.50
C ILE A 179 -5.79 -7.87 -7.00
N SER A 180 -5.84 -8.04 -5.70
CA SER A 180 -5.81 -9.35 -5.05
C SER A 180 -7.07 -9.61 -4.24
N ASP A 181 -7.33 -10.87 -3.93
CA ASP A 181 -8.48 -11.29 -3.14
C ASP A 181 -8.12 -12.36 -2.08
N GLU A 182 -9.09 -12.74 -1.27
CA GLU A 182 -8.96 -13.74 -0.20
C GLU A 182 -8.69 -15.16 -0.72
N SER A 183 -8.98 -15.45 -1.99
CA SER A 183 -8.68 -16.77 -2.58
C SER A 183 -7.21 -16.95 -2.96
N GLY A 184 -6.39 -15.89 -2.83
CA GLY A 184 -4.98 -15.92 -3.21
C GLY A 184 -4.73 -15.56 -4.68
N ARG A 185 -5.75 -15.11 -5.42
CA ARG A 185 -5.66 -14.71 -6.82
C ARG A 185 -5.25 -13.25 -6.96
N VAL A 186 -4.53 -12.95 -8.05
CA VAL A 186 -4.18 -11.58 -8.45
C VAL A 186 -4.65 -11.36 -9.88
N GLN A 187 -5.35 -10.26 -10.11
CA GLN A 187 -5.80 -9.83 -11.44
C GLN A 187 -5.12 -8.53 -11.83
N LEU A 188 -4.63 -8.46 -13.07
CA LEU A 188 -4.17 -7.23 -13.71
C LEU A 188 -5.27 -6.71 -14.64
N ILE A 189 -5.74 -5.49 -14.41
CA ILE A 189 -6.91 -4.92 -15.07
C ILE A 189 -6.52 -3.59 -15.73
N GLU A 190 -6.98 -3.36 -16.96
CA GLU A 190 -6.94 -2.05 -17.60
C GLU A 190 -8.02 -1.13 -17.01
N ILE A 191 -7.62 0.06 -16.53
CA ILE A 191 -8.52 0.96 -15.83
C ILE A 191 -9.61 1.51 -16.77
N ASN A 192 -9.26 1.90 -18.00
CA ASN A 192 -10.24 2.52 -18.89
C ASN A 192 -11.36 1.59 -19.35
N SER A 193 -11.04 0.32 -19.59
CA SER A 193 -11.97 -0.68 -20.12
C SER A 193 -12.52 -1.64 -19.07
N SER A 194 -12.00 -1.62 -17.85
CA SER A 194 -12.19 -2.64 -16.81
C SER A 194 -11.84 -4.07 -17.25
N LYS A 195 -11.09 -4.23 -18.36
CA LYS A 195 -10.74 -5.55 -18.90
C LYS A 195 -9.63 -6.20 -18.07
N VAL A 196 -9.85 -7.44 -17.65
CA VAL A 196 -8.81 -8.29 -17.10
C VAL A 196 -7.84 -8.67 -18.23
N VAL A 197 -6.58 -8.26 -18.11
CA VAL A 197 -5.53 -8.51 -19.12
C VAL A 197 -4.63 -9.66 -18.72
N GLN A 198 -4.61 -9.99 -17.43
CA GLN A 198 -3.87 -11.13 -16.91
C GLN A 198 -4.41 -11.55 -15.55
N GLU A 199 -4.42 -12.86 -15.29
CA GLU A 199 -4.68 -13.44 -13.99
C GLU A 199 -3.45 -14.23 -13.54
N PHE A 200 -3.20 -14.20 -12.23
CA PHE A 200 -2.14 -14.95 -11.59
C PHE A 200 -2.74 -15.70 -10.41
N ASP A 201 -2.46 -16.96 -10.33
CA ASP A 201 -2.80 -17.88 -9.25
C ASP A 201 -1.56 -18.61 -8.76
N SER A 202 -1.74 -19.58 -7.89
CA SER A 202 -0.70 -20.54 -7.49
C SER A 202 0.44 -20.05 -6.56
N GLN A 203 0.62 -18.75 -6.32
CA GLN A 203 1.67 -18.31 -5.39
C GLN A 203 1.15 -18.18 -3.94
N HIS A 204 -0.15 -17.91 -3.78
CA HIS A 204 -0.83 -17.89 -2.50
C HIS A 204 -1.86 -19.02 -2.39
N VAL A 205 -2.15 -19.43 -1.16
CA VAL A 205 -3.17 -20.43 -0.82
C VAL A 205 -4.18 -19.87 0.20
N ASP A 206 -4.09 -18.58 0.49
CA ASP A 206 -4.92 -17.87 1.46
C ASP A 206 -4.92 -16.36 1.10
N ASN A 207 -5.61 -15.58 1.91
CA ASN A 207 -5.85 -14.16 1.73
C ASN A 207 -4.59 -13.35 1.45
N ILE A 208 -4.66 -12.48 0.45
CA ILE A 208 -3.62 -11.51 0.12
C ILE A 208 -4.03 -10.14 0.67
N TYR A 209 -3.30 -9.62 1.64
CA TYR A 209 -3.59 -8.36 2.31
C TYR A 209 -3.22 -7.11 1.50
N ARG A 210 -2.09 -7.17 0.76
CA ARG A 210 -1.52 -6.02 0.04
C ARG A 210 -0.91 -6.42 -1.29
N VAL A 211 -0.92 -5.45 -2.21
CA VAL A 211 -0.29 -5.54 -3.53
C VAL A 211 0.57 -4.30 -3.73
N ALA A 212 1.74 -4.47 -4.34
CA ALA A 212 2.54 -3.39 -4.91
C ALA A 212 2.84 -3.67 -6.37
N TYR A 213 2.83 -2.63 -7.21
CA TYR A 213 2.97 -2.76 -8.66
C TYR A 213 3.92 -1.70 -9.23
N ARG A 214 5.01 -2.14 -9.88
CA ARG A 214 5.99 -1.29 -10.57
C ARG A 214 6.48 -1.93 -11.86
N GLY A 215 6.50 -1.16 -12.95
CA GLY A 215 6.95 -1.66 -14.25
C GLY A 215 6.14 -2.89 -14.68
N ASN A 216 6.81 -4.02 -14.75
CA ASN A 216 6.22 -5.34 -15.01
C ASN A 216 6.25 -6.26 -13.78
N ILE A 217 6.52 -5.71 -12.58
CA ILE A 217 6.64 -6.49 -11.35
C ILE A 217 5.43 -6.20 -10.46
N ILE A 218 4.77 -7.26 -10.00
CA ILE A 218 3.75 -7.23 -8.95
C ILE A 218 4.29 -8.07 -7.80
N ILE A 219 4.17 -7.56 -6.58
CA ILE A 219 4.44 -8.32 -5.35
C ILE A 219 3.24 -8.25 -4.42
N THR A 220 3.05 -9.29 -3.63
CA THR A 220 1.87 -9.45 -2.77
C THR A 220 2.26 -9.92 -1.38
N ALA A 221 1.49 -9.49 -0.38
CA ALA A 221 1.65 -9.86 1.02
C ALA A 221 0.49 -10.74 1.46
N GLY A 222 0.76 -11.95 1.95
CA GLY A 222 -0.28 -12.96 2.22
C GLY A 222 -0.35 -13.44 3.67
N GLN A 223 -1.55 -13.87 4.05
CA GLN A 223 -1.87 -14.53 5.30
C GLN A 223 -1.16 -15.89 5.43
N ASP A 224 -0.91 -16.52 4.31
CA ASP A 224 -0.19 -17.80 4.19
C ASP A 224 1.33 -17.70 4.45
N ARG A 225 1.79 -16.57 4.96
CA ARG A 225 3.21 -16.30 5.23
C ARG A 225 4.07 -16.31 3.96
N ARG A 226 3.49 -15.86 2.84
CA ARG A 226 4.21 -15.75 1.57
C ARG A 226 4.23 -14.33 1.06
N VAL A 227 5.32 -14.02 0.36
CA VAL A 227 5.40 -12.87 -0.54
C VAL A 227 5.35 -13.44 -1.95
N GLY A 228 4.24 -13.25 -2.66
CA GLY A 228 4.15 -13.61 -4.06
C GLY A 228 4.92 -12.59 -4.91
N VAL A 229 5.63 -13.06 -5.92
CA VAL A 229 6.40 -12.24 -6.87
C VAL A 229 6.02 -12.66 -8.27
N TYR A 230 5.55 -11.71 -9.08
CA TYR A 230 5.11 -11.92 -10.45
C TYR A 230 5.85 -10.94 -11.35
N ILE A 231 6.61 -11.46 -12.32
CA ILE A 231 7.46 -10.67 -13.24
C ILE A 231 7.00 -10.93 -14.68
N GLY A 232 6.32 -9.95 -15.26
CA GLY A 232 5.70 -10.12 -16.57
C GLY A 232 4.64 -11.22 -16.58
N LYS A 233 4.59 -11.99 -17.69
CA LYS A 233 3.61 -13.06 -17.87
C LYS A 233 4.15 -14.45 -17.49
N GLU A 234 5.46 -14.61 -17.47
CA GLU A 234 6.08 -15.93 -17.54
C GLU A 234 6.73 -16.36 -16.23
N ARG A 235 7.00 -15.43 -15.33
CA ARG A 235 7.72 -15.76 -14.10
C ARG A 235 6.92 -15.39 -12.86
N ALA A 236 6.61 -16.41 -12.08
CA ALA A 236 6.03 -16.24 -10.74
C ALA A 236 6.71 -17.17 -9.75
N TYR A 237 6.94 -16.69 -8.54
CA TYR A 237 7.44 -17.47 -7.41
C TYR A 237 7.01 -16.83 -6.10
N HIS A 238 7.26 -17.48 -4.98
CA HIS A 238 7.03 -16.89 -3.68
C HIS A 238 8.22 -17.05 -2.74
N ILE A 239 8.36 -16.09 -1.83
CA ILE A 239 9.28 -16.13 -0.69
C ILE A 239 8.49 -16.51 0.56
N LYS A 240 9.01 -17.46 1.32
CA LYS A 240 8.43 -17.81 2.63
C LYS A 240 8.92 -16.83 3.69
N SER A 241 8.00 -16.39 4.53
CA SER A 241 8.24 -15.61 5.75
C SER A 241 7.94 -16.46 6.97
N ASP A 242 8.58 -16.14 8.09
CA ASP A 242 8.35 -16.84 9.36
C ASP A 242 7.01 -16.46 10.01
N PHE A 243 6.43 -15.34 9.58
CA PHE A 243 5.16 -14.82 10.08
C PHE A 243 4.27 -14.29 8.94
N LEU A 244 3.02 -13.95 9.24
CA LEU A 244 2.08 -13.31 8.31
C LEU A 244 2.72 -12.07 7.68
N VAL A 245 2.51 -11.87 6.39
CA VAL A 245 3.04 -10.72 5.67
C VAL A 245 1.91 -9.70 5.48
N TYR A 246 2.00 -8.55 6.14
CA TYR A 246 0.96 -7.53 6.14
C TYR A 246 1.18 -6.42 5.11
N SER A 247 2.43 -6.20 4.73
CA SER A 247 2.78 -5.11 3.80
C SER A 247 3.93 -5.48 2.89
N VAL A 248 3.91 -4.90 1.70
CA VAL A 248 4.97 -5.01 0.67
C VAL A 248 5.13 -3.68 -0.03
N ALA A 249 6.34 -3.40 -0.51
CA ALA A 249 6.63 -2.25 -1.36
C ALA A 249 7.73 -2.56 -2.37
N LEU A 250 7.66 -1.93 -3.54
CA LEU A 250 8.68 -1.95 -4.59
C LEU A 250 9.39 -0.60 -4.67
N SER A 251 10.69 -0.63 -4.85
CA SER A 251 11.47 0.58 -5.16
C SER A 251 11.06 1.18 -6.52
N PRO A 252 11.40 2.43 -6.81
CA PRO A 252 11.06 3.08 -8.09
C PRO A 252 11.53 2.32 -9.33
N SER A 253 12.69 1.67 -9.28
CA SER A 253 13.21 0.80 -10.36
C SER A 253 12.57 -0.58 -10.39
N GLY A 254 12.04 -1.07 -9.25
CA GLY A 254 11.61 -2.44 -9.05
C GLY A 254 12.74 -3.43 -8.72
N GLU A 255 13.99 -2.96 -8.60
CA GLU A 255 15.13 -3.82 -8.27
C GLU A 255 15.20 -4.21 -6.79
N LYS A 256 14.54 -3.43 -5.93
CA LYS A 256 14.44 -3.67 -4.49
C LYS A 256 13.00 -3.78 -4.07
N ALA A 257 12.75 -4.61 -3.09
CA ALA A 257 11.45 -4.74 -2.46
C ALA A 257 11.61 -4.95 -0.95
N LEU A 258 10.58 -4.56 -0.22
CA LEU A 258 10.45 -4.76 1.22
C LEU A 258 9.16 -5.50 1.53
N TYR A 259 9.17 -6.31 2.58
CA TYR A 259 7.97 -6.88 3.18
C TYR A 259 8.05 -6.89 4.69
N SER A 260 6.91 -6.80 5.36
CA SER A 260 6.82 -6.98 6.82
C SER A 260 7.11 -8.44 7.18
N SER A 261 7.96 -8.68 8.14
CA SER A 261 8.43 -10.02 8.49
C SER A 261 8.64 -10.19 10.00
N GLY A 262 8.36 -11.39 10.45
CA GLY A 262 8.61 -11.82 11.83
C GLY A 262 7.64 -11.26 12.87
N THR A 263 7.66 -11.87 14.06
CA THR A 263 6.90 -11.43 15.24
C THR A 263 7.48 -10.17 15.88
N GLU A 264 8.69 -9.79 15.47
CA GLU A 264 9.43 -8.61 15.99
C GLU A 264 9.20 -7.36 15.11
N HIS A 265 8.20 -7.41 14.23
CA HIS A 265 7.75 -6.26 13.44
C HIS A 265 8.81 -5.61 12.54
N HIS A 266 9.79 -6.38 12.06
CA HIS A 266 10.81 -5.83 11.15
C HIS A 266 10.38 -5.87 9.67
N LEU A 267 11.11 -5.13 8.82
CA LEU A 267 10.96 -5.16 7.37
C LEU A 267 12.16 -5.89 6.76
N GLN A 268 11.91 -6.81 5.85
CA GLN A 268 12.94 -7.58 5.15
C GLN A 268 13.12 -7.04 3.74
N LEU A 269 14.32 -6.58 3.42
CA LEU A 269 14.73 -6.22 2.06
C LEU A 269 14.99 -7.47 1.23
N PHE A 270 14.61 -7.45 -0.05
CA PHE A 270 14.96 -8.49 -1.01
C PHE A 270 15.04 -7.94 -2.44
N ASN A 271 15.67 -8.70 -3.34
CA ASN A 271 15.71 -8.42 -4.77
C ASN A 271 14.61 -9.25 -5.48
N PRO A 272 13.60 -8.63 -6.14
CA PRO A 272 12.53 -9.36 -6.80
C PRO A 272 13.00 -10.22 -7.99
N ALA A 273 14.10 -9.86 -8.65
CA ALA A 273 14.59 -10.63 -9.76
C ALA A 273 15.26 -11.95 -9.34
N THR A 274 15.81 -12.03 -8.13
CA THR A 274 16.56 -13.22 -7.65
C THR A 274 15.91 -13.91 -6.46
N GLY A 275 15.06 -13.20 -5.69
CA GLY A 275 14.53 -13.65 -4.41
C GLY A 275 15.52 -13.54 -3.25
N MET A 276 16.74 -13.06 -3.51
CA MET A 276 17.78 -12.94 -2.47
C MET A 276 17.37 -11.92 -1.41
N LYS A 277 17.37 -12.35 -0.16
CA LYS A 277 17.14 -11.47 1.01
C LYS A 277 18.38 -10.63 1.28
N GLY A 278 18.16 -9.36 1.62
CA GLY A 278 19.18 -8.39 2.02
C GLY A 278 19.03 -7.96 3.47
N ASP A 279 19.29 -6.70 3.75
CA ASP A 279 19.25 -6.11 5.09
C ASP A 279 17.84 -6.16 5.71
N LYS A 280 17.77 -6.11 7.04
CA LYS A 280 16.54 -5.98 7.82
C LYS A 280 16.44 -4.56 8.37
N LEU A 281 15.25 -4.00 8.37
CA LEU A 281 14.94 -2.72 9.00
C LEU A 281 14.21 -3.02 10.31
N VAL A 282 14.82 -2.67 11.44
CA VAL A 282 14.36 -3.02 12.79
C VAL A 282 14.04 -1.76 13.59
N GLY A 283 12.89 -1.70 14.28
CA GLY A 283 12.51 -0.55 15.08
C GLY A 283 11.02 -0.35 15.30
N HIS A 284 10.16 -0.93 14.44
CA HIS A 284 8.72 -0.91 14.66
C HIS A 284 8.35 -1.58 15.99
N GLN A 285 7.37 -0.98 16.69
CA GLN A 285 6.84 -1.50 17.95
C GLN A 285 5.52 -2.25 17.74
N ALA A 286 4.90 -2.09 16.57
CA ALA A 286 3.68 -2.77 16.16
C ALA A 286 3.75 -3.19 14.69
N THR A 287 2.74 -3.89 14.19
CA THR A 287 2.73 -4.45 12.84
C THR A 287 2.90 -3.39 11.76
N PRO A 288 3.99 -3.44 10.95
CA PRO A 288 4.19 -2.50 9.84
C PRO A 288 3.24 -2.86 8.70
N ASN A 289 2.19 -2.06 8.51
CA ASN A 289 1.15 -2.28 7.51
C ASN A 289 1.29 -1.40 6.26
N LYS A 290 2.23 -0.44 6.29
CA LYS A 290 2.55 0.47 5.18
C LYS A 290 4.05 0.64 5.02
N ILE A 291 4.50 0.50 3.76
CA ILE A 291 5.89 0.73 3.35
C ILE A 291 5.86 1.54 2.05
N LEU A 292 6.69 2.55 1.96
CA LEU A 292 6.81 3.41 0.79
C LEU A 292 8.28 3.69 0.48
N PHE A 293 8.73 3.33 -0.71
CA PHE A 293 10.00 3.80 -1.23
C PHE A 293 9.83 5.21 -1.81
N ILE A 294 10.55 6.17 -1.27
CA ILE A 294 10.65 7.54 -1.82
C ILE A 294 11.68 7.58 -2.94
N THR A 295 12.81 6.92 -2.71
CA THR A 295 13.88 6.74 -3.69
C THR A 295 14.37 5.28 -3.64
N GLU A 296 15.44 4.95 -4.36
CA GLU A 296 16.07 3.63 -4.27
C GLU A 296 16.70 3.34 -2.89
N LYS A 297 16.84 4.37 -2.05
CA LYS A 297 17.49 4.27 -0.73
C LYS A 297 16.62 4.79 0.41
N ALA A 298 15.83 5.84 0.18
CA ALA A 298 14.97 6.43 1.20
C ALA A 298 13.63 5.71 1.26
N ILE A 299 13.26 5.26 2.46
CA ILE A 299 12.04 4.51 2.73
C ILE A 299 11.31 5.16 3.88
N ILE A 300 10.01 5.11 3.83
CA ILE A 300 9.10 5.47 4.92
C ILE A 300 8.24 4.25 5.22
N SER A 301 8.03 3.96 6.50
CA SER A 301 7.08 2.94 6.92
C SER A 301 6.27 3.40 8.12
N ALA A 302 5.09 2.81 8.26
CA ALA A 302 4.17 3.03 9.37
C ALA A 302 3.37 1.74 9.62
N GLY A 303 2.73 1.67 10.76
CA GLY A 303 2.00 0.47 11.16
C GLY A 303 0.85 0.77 12.10
N ASP A 304 0.44 -0.26 12.86
CA ASP A 304 -0.63 -0.16 13.85
C ASP A 304 -0.16 0.60 15.10
N GLU A 305 0.50 1.74 14.86
CA GLU A 305 1.05 2.66 15.84
C GLU A 305 1.01 4.10 15.31
N GLU A 306 1.23 5.08 16.18
CA GLU A 306 1.23 6.49 15.82
C GLU A 306 2.57 6.96 15.21
N THR A 307 3.55 6.06 15.06
CA THR A 307 4.90 6.41 14.63
C THR A 307 5.11 6.19 13.15
N VAL A 308 5.64 7.20 12.47
CA VAL A 308 6.16 7.13 11.11
C VAL A 308 7.68 7.01 11.18
N TYR A 309 8.24 6.02 10.52
CA TYR A 309 9.67 5.69 10.52
C TYR A 309 10.32 6.09 9.21
N PHE A 310 11.48 6.74 9.28
CA PHE A 310 12.30 7.13 8.13
C PHE A 310 13.56 6.28 8.10
N TRP A 311 13.86 5.69 6.96
CA TRP A 311 15.00 4.78 6.78
C TRP A 311 15.86 5.21 5.61
N MET A 312 17.16 4.88 5.68
CA MET A 312 18.10 5.07 4.60
C MET A 312 18.89 3.79 4.37
N LEU A 313 18.75 3.22 3.17
CA LEU A 313 19.60 2.10 2.73
C LEU A 313 21.01 2.61 2.40
N PRO A 314 22.04 1.84 2.63
CA PRO A 314 23.42 2.18 2.30
C PRO A 314 23.71 2.31 0.80
#